data_ceb0229b6234d4038e2d0b52be992445
#
_entry.id   ceb0229b6234d4038e2d0b52be992445
#
_cell.length_a   1.000
_cell.length_b   1.000
_cell.length_c   1.000
_cell.angle_alpha   90.00
_cell.angle_beta   90.00
_cell.angle_gamma   90.00
#
_symmetry.space_group_name_H-M   'P 1'
#
loop_
_entity.id
_entity.type
_entity.pdbx_description
1 polymer ?
#
loop_
_entity_poly.entity_id
_entity_poly.type
_entity_poly.pdbx_seq_one_letter_code
_entity_poly.pdbx_strand_id
1 'polypeptide(L)'
;WAVGCTVKTCGTGGKGGIQNGYAVRLKGPCGCAFDWDGRFEFSPFLAQGRLSIEKVDLVSLAKLAQGEVRFTVPSGELDLQTDYLFTTEPGTRVVVSNGELTLRELQIQKPGEDAPSVSVPALTVTGIAVDSEKQEIPLPEVSLSQPAVNAVLDADGLDLATLFLPVDPEEAEQRKQEVKEKAQEAAERI
;
A
#
# COMPACT_ATOMS: atom_id res chain seq x y z
N TRP A 1 17.41 2.33 13.82
CA TRP A 1 16.25 1.47 13.52
C TRP A 1 15.94 0.62 14.74
N ALA A 2 14.85 0.90 15.45
CA ALA A 2 14.33 0.02 16.48
C ALA A 2 13.07 -0.65 15.91
N VAL A 3 13.21 -1.86 15.43
CA VAL A 3 12.08 -2.69 15.02
C VAL A 3 11.71 -3.55 16.23
N GLY A 4 10.62 -3.20 16.91
CA GLY A 4 10.05 -4.05 17.95
C GLY A 4 9.15 -5.10 17.31
N CYS A 5 9.61 -6.34 17.19
CA CYS A 5 8.77 -7.46 16.79
C CYS A 5 8.35 -8.24 18.05
N THR A 6 7.05 -8.31 18.30
CA THR A 6 6.51 -9.17 19.38
C THR A 6 5.66 -10.27 18.74
N VAL A 7 6.19 -11.49 18.70
CA VAL A 7 5.42 -12.67 18.29
C VAL A 7 4.89 -13.33 19.55
N LYS A 8 3.58 -13.37 19.73
CA LYS A 8 2.94 -14.15 20.79
C LYS A 8 2.28 -15.38 20.17
N THR A 9 2.88 -16.53 20.34
CA THR A 9 2.23 -17.81 20.08
C THR A 9 1.58 -18.29 21.37
N CYS A 10 0.28 -18.46 21.39
CA CYS A 10 -0.46 -19.05 22.50
C CYS A 10 -1.08 -20.37 22.00
N GLY A 11 -0.46 -21.50 22.30
CA GLY A 11 -1.01 -22.82 22.04
C GLY A 11 -1.81 -23.30 23.24
N THR A 12 -3.11 -23.57 23.07
CA THR A 12 -3.88 -24.33 24.05
C THR A 12 -4.57 -25.50 23.34
N GLY A 13 -4.11 -26.72 23.67
CA GLY A 13 -4.76 -27.93 23.19
C GLY A 13 -6.12 -28.13 23.86
N GLY A 14 -7.17 -28.13 23.06
CA GLY A 14 -8.52 -28.57 23.43
C GLY A 14 -9.01 -29.56 22.39
N LYS A 15 -9.94 -30.46 22.79
CA LYS A 15 -10.56 -31.48 21.93
C LYS A 15 -11.21 -30.81 20.71
N GLY A 16 -10.55 -30.80 19.54
CA GLY A 16 -11.12 -30.22 18.32
C GLY A 16 -10.12 -29.40 17.49
N GLY A 17 -8.91 -29.88 17.29
CA GLY A 17 -7.93 -29.19 16.46
C GLY A 17 -7.03 -28.23 17.26
N ILE A 18 -5.77 -28.15 16.86
CA ILE A 18 -4.81 -27.21 17.47
C ILE A 18 -5.03 -25.85 16.80
N GLN A 19 -5.71 -24.94 17.51
CA GLN A 19 -5.82 -23.55 17.09
C GLN A 19 -4.58 -22.80 17.57
N ASN A 20 -3.75 -22.36 16.62
CA ASN A 20 -2.58 -21.54 16.93
C ASN A 20 -2.88 -20.09 16.59
N GLY A 21 -2.90 -19.23 17.59
CA GLY A 21 -2.98 -17.78 17.40
C GLY A 21 -1.59 -17.20 17.13
N TYR A 22 -1.52 -16.17 16.31
CA TYR A 22 -0.33 -15.37 16.08
C TYR A 22 -0.66 -13.89 16.11
N ALA A 23 0.32 -13.09 16.49
CA ALA A 23 0.27 -11.65 16.41
C ALA A 23 1.67 -11.12 16.08
N VAL A 24 1.78 -10.37 15.02
CA VAL A 24 3.00 -9.69 14.59
C VAL A 24 2.72 -8.20 14.64
N ARG A 25 3.54 -7.45 15.37
CA ARG A 25 3.44 -6.00 15.47
C ARG A 25 4.79 -5.39 15.16
N LEU A 26 4.80 -4.51 14.18
CA LEU A 26 5.99 -3.76 13.78
C LEU A 26 5.68 -2.26 13.89
N LYS A 27 6.64 -1.50 14.37
CA LYS A 27 6.55 -0.03 14.41
C LYS A 27 7.80 0.56 13.77
N GLY A 28 7.58 1.41 12.80
CA GLY A 28 8.64 2.15 12.15
C GLY A 28 8.95 3.49 12.83
N PRO A 29 10.10 4.09 12.53
CA PRO A 29 10.55 5.35 13.13
C PRO A 29 9.66 6.55 12.74
N CYS A 30 8.96 6.49 11.62
CA CYS A 30 8.01 7.51 11.15
C CYS A 30 6.64 7.44 11.83
N GLY A 31 6.43 6.50 12.78
CA GLY A 31 5.14 6.26 13.41
C GLY A 31 4.25 5.29 12.62
N CYS A 32 4.73 4.78 11.49
CA CYS A 32 4.03 3.73 10.75
C CYS A 32 3.93 2.46 11.61
N ALA A 33 2.79 1.80 11.54
CA ALA A 33 2.52 0.56 12.26
C ALA A 33 2.02 -0.52 11.31
N PHE A 34 2.43 -1.75 11.58
CA PHE A 34 1.96 -2.94 10.92
C PHE A 34 1.52 -3.92 12.00
N ASP A 35 0.25 -4.24 12.03
CA ASP A 35 -0.34 -5.21 12.93
C ASP A 35 -0.96 -6.34 12.10
N TRP A 36 -0.55 -7.56 12.37
CA TRP A 36 -1.07 -8.75 11.70
C TRP A 36 -1.35 -9.81 12.76
N ASP A 37 -2.61 -10.07 13.01
CA ASP A 37 -3.03 -11.05 13.99
C ASP A 37 -4.05 -12.02 13.40
N GLY A 38 -4.11 -13.20 13.98
CA GLY A 38 -5.02 -14.22 13.52
C GLY A 38 -4.82 -15.57 14.20
N ARG A 39 -5.45 -16.55 13.58
CA ARG A 39 -5.34 -17.96 13.97
C ARG A 39 -5.17 -18.84 12.74
N PHE A 40 -4.54 -19.97 12.92
CA PHE A 40 -4.43 -20.98 11.89
C PHE A 40 -4.71 -22.37 12.45
N GLU A 41 -5.21 -23.23 11.59
CA GLU A 41 -5.45 -24.65 11.84
C GLU A 41 -4.72 -25.44 10.76
N PHE A 42 -4.22 -26.63 11.10
CA PHE A 42 -3.41 -27.41 10.16
C PHE A 42 -4.18 -28.51 9.43
N SER A 43 -5.35 -28.91 9.95
CA SER A 43 -6.10 -30.02 9.36
C SER A 43 -7.61 -29.80 9.50
N PRO A 44 -8.28 -29.25 8.46
CA PRO A 44 -7.71 -28.68 7.22
C PRO A 44 -6.88 -27.43 7.48
N PHE A 45 -6.02 -27.04 6.53
CA PHE A 45 -5.32 -25.77 6.69
C PHE A 45 -6.26 -24.60 6.50
N LEU A 46 -6.37 -23.80 7.55
CA LEU A 46 -7.16 -22.57 7.58
C LEU A 46 -6.37 -21.51 8.30
N ALA A 47 -6.26 -20.32 7.70
CA ALA A 47 -5.70 -19.13 8.34
C ALA A 47 -6.71 -17.98 8.21
N GLN A 48 -7.00 -17.31 9.31
CA GLN A 48 -7.90 -16.17 9.30
C GLN A 48 -7.47 -15.14 10.35
N GLY A 49 -7.73 -13.89 10.07
CA GLY A 49 -7.33 -12.84 10.99
C GLY A 49 -7.55 -11.45 10.42
N ARG A 50 -6.82 -10.50 10.98
CA ARG A 50 -6.84 -9.10 10.60
C ARG A 50 -5.45 -8.62 10.27
N LEU A 51 -5.37 -7.79 9.23
CA LEU A 51 -4.22 -7.02 8.84
C LEU A 51 -4.54 -5.54 8.98
N SER A 52 -3.69 -4.80 9.67
CA SER A 52 -3.74 -3.33 9.75
C SER A 52 -2.37 -2.76 9.43
N ILE A 53 -2.35 -1.77 8.56
CA ILE A 53 -1.16 -1.00 8.20
C ILE A 53 -1.55 0.46 8.37
N GLU A 54 -0.83 1.18 9.22
CA GLU A 54 -1.17 2.56 9.55
C GLU A 54 0.00 3.49 9.25
N LYS A 55 -0.33 4.70 8.81
CA LYS A 55 0.60 5.81 8.58
C LYS A 55 1.77 5.45 7.66
N VAL A 56 1.45 4.78 6.55
CA VAL A 56 2.46 4.54 5.51
C VAL A 56 2.79 5.87 4.84
N ASP A 57 4.03 6.29 4.95
CA ASP A 57 4.55 7.47 4.27
C ASP A 57 4.70 7.21 2.78
N LEU A 58 3.82 7.79 1.98
CA LEU A 58 3.82 7.62 0.52
C LEU A 58 5.02 8.29 -0.14
N VAL A 59 5.62 9.30 0.49
CA VAL A 59 6.88 9.91 0.00
C VAL A 59 8.00 8.88 0.01
N SER A 60 8.16 8.15 1.11
CA SER A 60 9.16 7.08 1.22
C SER A 60 8.86 5.92 0.28
N LEU A 61 7.58 5.56 0.13
CA LEU A 61 7.17 4.48 -0.79
C LEU A 61 7.44 4.86 -2.25
N ALA A 62 7.12 6.09 -2.66
CA ALA A 62 7.38 6.59 -4.01
C ALA A 62 8.89 6.61 -4.34
N LYS A 63 9.75 6.86 -3.35
CA LYS A 63 11.21 6.77 -3.54
C LYS A 63 11.68 5.36 -3.91
N LEU A 64 10.99 4.32 -3.47
CA LEU A 64 11.32 2.94 -3.86
C LEU A 64 10.91 2.65 -5.31
N ALA A 65 9.88 3.34 -5.81
CA ALA A 65 9.40 3.22 -7.19
C ALA A 65 10.05 4.25 -8.14
N GLN A 66 11.09 4.98 -7.68
CA GLN A 66 11.79 5.94 -8.53
C GLN A 66 12.36 5.27 -9.79
N GLY A 67 12.06 5.87 -10.93
CA GLY A 67 12.40 5.33 -12.25
C GLY A 67 11.30 4.49 -12.89
N GLU A 68 10.29 4.06 -12.15
CA GLU A 68 9.15 3.31 -12.70
C GLU A 68 7.89 4.17 -12.83
N VAL A 69 7.90 5.36 -12.22
CA VAL A 69 6.81 6.33 -12.29
C VAL A 69 7.30 7.67 -12.85
N ARG A 70 6.40 8.39 -13.54
CA ARG A 70 6.68 9.68 -14.17
C ARG A 70 6.30 10.87 -13.29
N PHE A 71 6.06 10.64 -12.01
CA PHE A 71 5.65 11.67 -11.05
C PHE A 71 6.45 11.58 -9.76
N THR A 72 6.37 12.62 -8.97
CA THR A 72 6.85 12.67 -7.59
C THR A 72 5.66 12.76 -6.64
N VAL A 73 5.83 12.24 -5.43
CA VAL A 73 4.85 12.31 -4.34
C VAL A 73 5.47 13.14 -3.21
N PRO A 74 5.19 14.46 -3.15
CA PRO A 74 5.74 15.32 -2.10
C PRO A 74 5.07 15.12 -0.74
N SER A 75 3.83 14.62 -0.70
CA SER A 75 3.12 14.28 0.54
C SER A 75 2.11 13.17 0.31
N GLY A 76 1.74 12.48 1.39
CA GLY A 76 0.68 11.47 1.40
C GLY A 76 0.88 10.45 2.49
N GLU A 77 -0.20 10.09 3.15
CA GLU A 77 -0.26 9.06 4.18
C GLU A 77 -1.36 8.05 3.84
N LEU A 78 -1.07 6.77 4.01
CA LEU A 78 -1.99 5.68 3.71
C LEU A 78 -2.20 4.80 4.94
N ASP A 79 -3.47 4.51 5.24
CA ASP A 79 -3.89 3.45 6.15
C ASP A 79 -4.65 2.37 5.37
N LEU A 80 -4.45 1.13 5.77
CA LEU A 80 -5.17 -0.03 5.24
C LEU A 80 -5.52 -0.98 6.38
N GLN A 81 -6.78 -1.40 6.42
CA GLN A 81 -7.25 -2.44 7.33
C GLN A 81 -8.09 -3.44 6.57
N THR A 82 -7.96 -4.73 6.89
CA THR A 82 -8.79 -5.78 6.29
C THR A 82 -8.80 -7.03 7.15
N ASP A 83 -9.90 -7.77 7.05
CA ASP A 83 -9.99 -9.14 7.54
C ASP A 83 -9.70 -10.10 6.38
N TYR A 84 -9.05 -11.23 6.67
CA TYR A 84 -8.74 -12.24 5.67
C TYR A 84 -9.05 -13.65 6.16
N LEU A 85 -9.36 -14.52 5.22
CA LEU A 85 -9.48 -15.94 5.41
C LEU A 85 -8.80 -16.66 4.23
N PHE A 86 -7.94 -17.60 4.56
CA PHE A 86 -7.32 -18.52 3.61
C PHE A 86 -7.63 -19.95 4.01
N THR A 87 -8.09 -20.79 3.08
CA THR A 87 -8.31 -22.22 3.32
C THR A 87 -7.88 -23.03 2.10
N THR A 88 -7.52 -24.30 2.35
CA THR A 88 -7.12 -25.24 1.28
C THR A 88 -8.14 -26.36 1.07
N GLU A 89 -9.22 -26.43 1.85
CA GLU A 89 -10.29 -27.43 1.69
C GLU A 89 -11.67 -26.76 1.60
N PRO A 90 -12.55 -27.19 0.66
CA PRO A 90 -12.38 -28.27 -0.33
C PRO A 90 -11.48 -27.87 -1.53
N GLY A 91 -11.00 -26.66 -1.60
CA GLY A 91 -10.07 -26.11 -2.57
C GLY A 91 -9.39 -24.87 -2.01
N THR A 92 -8.38 -24.36 -2.70
CA THR A 92 -7.72 -23.12 -2.28
C THR A 92 -8.67 -21.94 -2.45
N ARG A 93 -9.01 -21.29 -1.34
CA ARG A 93 -9.87 -20.11 -1.29
C ARG A 93 -9.24 -19.00 -0.47
N VAL A 94 -9.29 -17.82 -1.01
CA VAL A 94 -8.88 -16.56 -0.36
C VAL A 94 -10.10 -15.65 -0.26
N VAL A 95 -10.41 -15.19 0.94
CA VAL A 95 -11.45 -14.20 1.19
C VAL A 95 -10.82 -13.00 1.88
N VAL A 96 -11.03 -11.83 1.31
CA VAL A 96 -10.75 -10.53 1.91
C VAL A 96 -12.11 -9.89 2.22
N SER A 97 -12.26 -9.32 3.40
CA SER A 97 -13.53 -8.70 3.82
C SER A 97 -13.26 -7.53 4.77
N ASN A 98 -14.29 -6.69 4.93
CA ASN A 98 -14.21 -5.51 5.77
C ASN A 98 -12.98 -4.63 5.46
N GLY A 99 -12.56 -4.61 4.19
CA GLY A 99 -11.42 -3.81 3.79
C GLY A 99 -11.75 -2.32 3.82
N GLU A 100 -10.86 -1.56 4.43
CA GLU A 100 -10.92 -0.10 4.47
C GLU A 100 -9.54 0.46 4.12
N LEU A 101 -9.54 1.43 3.22
CA LEU A 101 -8.36 2.17 2.79
C LEU A 101 -8.63 3.65 3.02
N THR A 102 -7.73 4.31 3.73
CA THR A 102 -7.78 5.77 3.93
C THR A 102 -6.48 6.39 3.44
N LEU A 103 -6.63 7.36 2.55
CA LEU A 103 -5.54 8.16 2.01
C LEU A 103 -5.70 9.60 2.47
N ARG A 104 -4.64 10.19 2.99
CA ARG A 104 -4.64 11.57 3.48
C ARG A 104 -3.53 12.39 2.83
N GLU A 105 -3.84 13.65 2.54
CA GLU A 105 -2.90 14.67 2.08
C GLU A 105 -2.02 14.23 0.89
N LEU A 106 -2.57 13.39 0.00
CA LEU A 106 -1.85 12.98 -1.20
C LEU A 106 -1.64 14.16 -2.13
N GLN A 107 -0.40 14.37 -2.51
CA GLN A 107 -0.02 15.25 -3.59
C GLN A 107 0.79 14.48 -4.62
N ILE A 108 0.47 14.69 -5.89
CA ILE A 108 1.21 14.18 -7.04
C ILE A 108 1.68 15.38 -7.85
N GLN A 109 2.94 15.38 -8.24
CA GLN A 109 3.61 16.51 -8.86
C GLN A 109 4.43 16.03 -10.05
N LYS A 110 4.46 16.81 -11.11
CA LYS A 110 5.39 16.54 -12.21
C LYS A 110 6.82 16.82 -11.78
N PRO A 111 7.78 16.06 -12.26
CA PRO A 111 9.19 16.31 -11.97
C PRO A 111 9.60 17.72 -12.42
N GLY A 112 10.19 18.50 -11.49
CA GLY A 112 10.67 19.85 -11.75
C GLY A 112 9.61 20.97 -11.66
N GLU A 113 8.36 20.65 -11.32
CA GLU A 113 7.33 21.65 -11.02
C GLU A 113 7.20 21.82 -9.48
N ASP A 114 6.90 23.03 -9.03
CA ASP A 114 6.71 23.35 -7.61
C ASP A 114 5.25 23.19 -7.17
N ALA A 115 4.30 23.17 -8.11
CA ALA A 115 2.88 23.03 -7.81
C ALA A 115 2.39 21.60 -8.03
N PRO A 116 1.50 21.08 -7.17
CA PRO A 116 0.93 19.76 -7.35
C PRO A 116 -0.02 19.73 -8.56
N SER A 117 0.12 18.69 -9.39
CA SER A 117 -0.81 18.40 -10.48
C SER A 117 -2.10 17.75 -9.97
N VAL A 118 -1.98 16.92 -8.91
CA VAL A 118 -3.13 16.33 -8.23
C VAL A 118 -2.97 16.51 -6.73
N SER A 119 -4.05 16.92 -6.08
CA SER A 119 -4.14 17.03 -4.62
C SER A 119 -5.41 16.34 -4.13
N VAL A 120 -5.26 15.41 -3.21
CA VAL A 120 -6.36 14.66 -2.59
C VAL A 120 -6.22 14.80 -1.07
N PRO A 121 -6.95 15.73 -0.44
CA PRO A 121 -6.90 15.93 1.01
C PRO A 121 -7.33 14.69 1.79
N ALA A 122 -8.40 14.03 1.34
CA ALA A 122 -8.84 12.76 1.92
C ALA A 122 -9.59 11.91 0.89
N LEU A 123 -9.25 10.62 0.85
CA LEU A 123 -9.97 9.56 0.15
C LEU A 123 -10.16 8.40 1.12
N THR A 124 -11.39 7.93 1.26
CA THR A 124 -11.71 6.72 2.04
C THR A 124 -12.48 5.75 1.14
N VAL A 125 -12.04 4.50 1.15
CA VAL A 125 -12.70 3.39 0.45
C VAL A 125 -13.05 2.36 1.51
N THR A 126 -14.35 2.07 1.68
CA THR A 126 -14.84 1.09 2.66
C THR A 126 -15.63 -0.02 1.97
N GLY A 127 -15.72 -1.16 2.62
CA GLY A 127 -16.42 -2.31 2.07
C GLY A 127 -15.63 -3.06 0.99
N ILE A 128 -14.30 -2.92 0.97
CA ILE A 128 -13.47 -3.70 0.07
C ILE A 128 -13.59 -5.18 0.44
N ALA A 129 -14.02 -5.99 -0.51
CA ALA A 129 -14.16 -7.43 -0.33
C ALA A 129 -13.80 -8.15 -1.62
N VAL A 130 -13.18 -9.33 -1.48
CA VAL A 130 -12.82 -10.22 -2.59
C VAL A 130 -12.99 -11.65 -2.12
N ASP A 131 -13.63 -12.48 -2.93
CA ASP A 131 -13.76 -13.90 -2.70
C ASP A 131 -13.31 -14.64 -3.98
N SER A 132 -12.19 -15.34 -3.89
CA SER A 132 -11.59 -16.01 -5.06
C SER A 132 -12.45 -17.11 -5.63
N GLU A 133 -13.38 -17.68 -4.87
CA GLU A 133 -14.29 -18.74 -5.33
C GLU A 133 -15.52 -18.16 -6.02
N LYS A 134 -16.04 -17.05 -5.51
CA LYS A 134 -17.26 -16.42 -6.06
C LYS A 134 -16.99 -15.60 -7.31
N GLN A 135 -15.75 -15.15 -7.51
CA GLN A 135 -15.36 -14.22 -8.57
C GLN A 135 -16.21 -12.93 -8.61
N GLU A 136 -16.81 -12.59 -7.48
CA GLU A 136 -17.59 -11.38 -7.29
C GLU A 136 -16.76 -10.37 -6.50
N ILE A 137 -16.67 -9.16 -7.03
CA ILE A 137 -16.07 -8.02 -6.34
C ILE A 137 -17.22 -7.04 -6.09
N PRO A 138 -17.74 -6.96 -4.87
CA PRO A 138 -18.76 -5.96 -4.55
C PRO A 138 -18.16 -4.56 -4.73
N LEU A 139 -19.00 -3.63 -5.18
CA LEU A 139 -18.57 -2.23 -5.32
C LEU A 139 -18.37 -1.63 -3.93
N PRO A 140 -17.14 -1.17 -3.61
CA PRO A 140 -16.87 -0.49 -2.36
C PRO A 140 -17.51 0.90 -2.34
N GLU A 141 -17.76 1.41 -1.15
CA GLU A 141 -18.11 2.82 -0.98
C GLU A 141 -16.83 3.68 -1.06
N VAL A 142 -16.89 4.70 -1.92
CA VAL A 142 -15.76 5.63 -2.11
C VAL A 142 -16.18 7.02 -1.70
N SER A 143 -15.51 7.59 -0.71
CA SER A 143 -15.67 8.97 -0.26
C SER A 143 -14.40 9.77 -0.60
N LEU A 144 -14.57 10.85 -1.36
CA LEU A 144 -13.50 11.71 -1.80
C LEU A 144 -13.78 13.15 -1.38
N SER A 145 -12.86 13.75 -0.63
CA SER A 145 -13.01 15.12 -0.11
C SER A 145 -12.15 16.10 -0.91
N GLN A 146 -12.80 17.10 -1.49
CA GLN A 146 -12.21 18.28 -2.11
C GLN A 146 -10.97 17.99 -2.99
N PRO A 147 -11.03 17.06 -3.94
CA PRO A 147 -9.90 16.82 -4.84
C PRO A 147 -9.66 18.06 -5.71
N ALA A 148 -8.39 18.38 -5.93
CA ALA A 148 -7.98 19.40 -6.87
C ALA A 148 -7.08 18.76 -7.94
N VAL A 149 -7.35 19.08 -9.19
CA VAL A 149 -6.60 18.60 -10.34
C VAL A 149 -6.21 19.80 -11.20
N ASN A 150 -4.91 19.98 -11.41
CA ASN A 150 -4.35 20.95 -12.32
C ASN A 150 -3.81 20.20 -13.55
N ALA A 151 -4.47 20.37 -14.68
CA ALA A 151 -4.10 19.71 -15.92
C ALA A 151 -4.09 20.70 -17.07
N VAL A 152 -3.18 20.52 -18.00
CA VAL A 152 -3.05 21.31 -19.22
C VAL A 152 -3.35 20.40 -20.40
N LEU A 153 -4.19 20.91 -21.31
CA LEU A 153 -4.45 20.26 -22.59
C LEU A 153 -3.69 21.03 -23.67
N ASP A 154 -2.76 20.37 -24.31
CA ASP A 154 -1.96 20.91 -25.42
C ASP A 154 -2.12 20.07 -26.70
N ALA A 155 -1.26 20.31 -27.70
CA ALA A 155 -1.28 19.58 -28.96
C ALA A 155 -0.93 18.08 -28.81
N ASP A 156 -0.21 17.72 -27.77
CA ASP A 156 0.23 16.35 -27.47
C ASP A 156 -0.77 15.60 -26.58
N GLY A 157 -1.82 16.26 -26.10
CA GLY A 157 -2.90 15.70 -25.30
C GLY A 157 -2.97 16.26 -23.88
N LEU A 158 -3.60 15.48 -22.98
CA LEU A 158 -3.73 15.85 -21.57
C LEU A 158 -2.44 15.49 -20.82
N ASP A 159 -1.73 16.50 -20.35
CA ASP A 159 -0.44 16.36 -19.67
C ASP A 159 -0.50 15.44 -18.44
N LEU A 160 -1.62 15.47 -17.70
CA LEU A 160 -1.86 14.62 -16.54
C LEU A 160 -1.89 13.13 -16.92
N ALA A 161 -2.41 12.78 -18.10
CA ALA A 161 -2.49 11.38 -18.54
C ALA A 161 -1.09 10.78 -18.70
N THR A 162 -0.10 11.57 -19.10
CA THR A 162 1.27 11.11 -19.31
C THR A 162 1.96 10.69 -18.00
N LEU A 163 1.54 11.23 -16.84
CA LEU A 163 2.10 10.90 -15.53
C LEU A 163 1.84 9.45 -15.13
N PHE A 164 0.71 8.89 -15.60
CA PHE A 164 0.27 7.54 -15.23
C PHE A 164 0.58 6.50 -16.30
N LEU A 165 1.22 6.90 -17.41
CA LEU A 165 1.69 5.94 -18.39
C LEU A 165 2.89 5.16 -17.86
N PRO A 166 3.01 3.87 -18.19
CA PRO A 166 4.19 3.10 -17.85
C PRO A 166 5.46 3.78 -18.38
N VAL A 167 6.51 3.75 -17.60
CA VAL A 167 7.84 4.21 -18.05
C VAL A 167 8.42 3.15 -18.95
N ASP A 168 8.98 3.54 -20.09
CA ASP A 168 9.69 2.61 -20.96
C ASP A 168 10.89 2.02 -20.20
N PRO A 169 11.20 0.71 -20.33
CA PRO A 169 12.31 0.09 -19.62
C PRO A 169 13.65 0.81 -19.81
N GLU A 170 13.90 1.36 -21.00
CA GLU A 170 15.13 2.12 -21.28
C GLU A 170 15.15 3.47 -20.53
N GLU A 171 14.03 4.19 -20.49
CA GLU A 171 13.90 5.41 -19.68
C GLU A 171 13.98 5.13 -18.17
N ALA A 172 13.45 4.00 -17.71
CA ALA A 172 13.50 3.61 -16.31
C ALA A 172 14.95 3.40 -15.84
N GLU A 173 15.77 2.74 -16.64
CA GLU A 173 17.19 2.53 -16.33
C GLU A 173 17.99 3.83 -16.33
N GLN A 174 17.73 4.73 -17.29
CA GLN A 174 18.40 6.04 -17.33
C GLN A 174 18.06 6.88 -16.08
N ARG A 175 16.79 6.93 -15.69
CA ARG A 175 16.36 7.65 -14.48
C ARG A 175 16.96 7.08 -13.20
N LYS A 176 17.06 5.75 -13.08
CA LYS A 176 17.71 5.10 -11.94
C LYS A 176 19.20 5.46 -11.86
N GLN A 177 19.88 5.60 -12.99
CA GLN A 177 21.29 6.02 -13.05
C GLN A 177 21.46 7.48 -12.65
N GLU A 178 20.63 8.40 -13.18
CA GLU A 178 20.67 9.82 -12.80
C GLU A 178 20.44 10.05 -11.29
N VAL A 179 19.52 9.29 -10.69
CA VAL A 179 19.25 9.37 -9.24
C VAL A 179 20.46 8.89 -8.45
N LYS A 180 21.13 7.82 -8.89
CA LYS A 180 22.35 7.33 -8.23
C LYS A 180 23.50 8.33 -8.33
N GLU A 181 23.72 8.93 -9.49
CA GLU A 181 24.75 9.93 -9.70
C GLU A 181 24.53 11.16 -8.83
N LYS A 182 23.30 11.70 -8.81
CA LYS A 182 22.94 12.83 -7.94
C LYS A 182 23.10 12.50 -6.45
N ALA A 183 22.78 11.28 -6.03
CA ALA A 183 22.97 10.84 -4.67
C ALA A 183 24.47 10.72 -4.30
N GLN A 184 25.32 10.26 -5.23
CA GLN A 184 26.76 10.20 -5.03
C GLN A 184 27.40 11.60 -4.98
N GLU A 185 27.03 12.50 -5.90
CA GLU A 185 27.50 13.89 -5.87
C GLU A 185 27.10 14.62 -4.58
N ALA A 186 25.88 14.34 -4.06
CA ALA A 186 25.46 14.92 -2.80
C ALA A 186 26.23 14.36 -1.59
N ALA A 187 26.65 13.10 -1.63
CA ALA A 187 27.44 12.47 -0.58
C ALA A 187 28.91 12.93 -0.59
N GLU A 188 29.46 13.30 -1.74
CA GLU A 188 30.85 13.82 -1.88
C GLU A 188 31.00 15.29 -1.46
N ARG A 189 29.88 16.02 -1.29
CA ARG A 189 29.88 17.44 -0.87
C ARG A 189 29.77 17.65 0.64
N ILE A 190 29.74 16.57 1.44
CA ILE A 190 29.67 16.58 2.91
C ILE A 190 31.03 16.18 3.49
#